data_abe7da60a210d0bf55f21996d043875a
#
_entry.id   abe7da60a210d0bf55f21996d043875a
#
_cell.length_a   1.000
_cell.length_b   1.000
_cell.length_c   1.000
_cell.angle_alpha   90.00
_cell.angle_beta   90.00
_cell.angle_gamma   90.00
#
_symmetry.space_group_name_H-M   'P 1'
#
loop_
_entity.id
_entity.type
_entity.pdbx_description
1 polymer ?
#
loop_
_entity_poly.entity_id
_entity_poly.type
_entity_poly.pdbx_seq_one_letter_code
_entity_poly.pdbx_strand_id
1 'polypeptide(L)'
;MKKHLFIDIICAGTVAAAVLTGCGKSNSLSCQAGMSKIETCDYQGAIESFNEIISKDSGNRDAYRGLGIAYYKLGDIKTAEEQFDTVITKSGSRYDSICLDAMKYYAECLTKSGEYDKAIEYYTTLIDECGKADKADLYYLRGCAYIHTGNENNAALDFEEAISLSDNSYSLYCNMYNEFMASGYTDRAESYLRRLISSKDADDFLIGKTYYLFGDYTQAEQFLKKAIDAGEKDAAFYLALTYEAQERYSEAEDLYMDCINKDKSNSEVYNQYGAYLIKRFKYTEALEYISKGLESAKGETKKALLYNQAICYEYLGDFSKALDLFESYVKDYSDDTKALREYTFLKSRVS
;
A
#
# COMPACT_ATOMS: atom_id res chain seq x y z
N MET A 1 -22.70 2.67 18.88
CA MET A 1 -21.26 2.45 18.60
C MET A 1 -21.17 2.06 17.12
N LYS A 2 -20.91 3.00 16.23
CA LYS A 2 -20.65 2.70 14.81
C LYS A 2 -19.28 2.04 14.70
N LYS A 3 -19.25 0.76 14.37
CA LYS A 3 -18.01 0.08 13.99
C LYS A 3 -17.62 0.64 12.64
N HIS A 4 -16.66 1.54 12.61
CA HIS A 4 -16.00 1.94 11.37
C HIS A 4 -15.29 0.72 10.81
N LEU A 5 -15.82 0.19 9.72
CA LEU A 5 -15.17 -0.83 8.92
C LEU A 5 -13.97 -0.14 8.28
N PHE A 6 -12.76 -0.47 8.70
CA PHE A 6 -11.55 -0.10 7.96
C PHE A 6 -11.62 -0.84 6.62
N ILE A 7 -12.02 -0.12 5.61
CA ILE A 7 -11.86 -0.58 4.22
C ILE A 7 -10.46 -0.15 3.85
N ASP A 8 -9.53 -1.11 3.85
CA ASP A 8 -8.25 -0.94 3.20
C ASP A 8 -8.50 -0.67 1.72
N ILE A 9 -8.69 0.60 1.38
CA ILE A 9 -8.60 1.03 -0.01
C ILE A 9 -7.10 0.98 -0.31
N ILE A 10 -6.67 -0.16 -0.82
CA ILE A 10 -5.36 -0.29 -1.43
C ILE A 10 -5.42 0.55 -2.70
N CYS A 11 -5.23 1.85 -2.56
CA CYS A 11 -4.61 2.61 -3.61
C CYS A 11 -3.19 2.10 -3.63
N ALA A 12 -2.93 1.09 -4.47
CA ALA A 12 -1.58 0.74 -4.85
C ALA A 12 -0.99 1.95 -5.58
N GLY A 13 -0.62 2.95 -4.80
CA GLY A 13 0.33 3.95 -5.21
C GLY A 13 1.63 3.19 -5.40
N THR A 14 1.81 2.64 -6.60
CA THR A 14 3.15 2.32 -7.07
C THR A 14 3.89 3.64 -7.06
N VAL A 15 4.60 3.91 -5.97
CA VAL A 15 5.73 4.84 -6.03
C VAL A 15 6.65 4.22 -7.06
N ALA A 16 6.50 4.64 -8.30
CA ALA A 16 7.44 4.32 -9.36
C ALA A 16 8.74 4.98 -8.90
N ALA A 17 9.61 4.18 -8.29
CA ALA A 17 10.97 4.58 -8.05
C ALA A 17 11.56 4.88 -9.43
N ALA A 18 11.58 6.16 -9.80
CA ALA A 18 12.32 6.61 -10.95
C ALA A 18 13.78 6.25 -10.68
N VAL A 19 14.25 5.22 -11.34
CA VAL A 19 15.66 4.85 -11.34
C VAL A 19 16.40 5.98 -12.03
N LEU A 20 16.89 6.94 -11.24
CA LEU A 20 17.82 7.94 -11.72
C LEU A 20 19.14 7.24 -12.07
N THR A 21 19.33 6.95 -13.35
CA THR A 21 20.58 6.45 -13.90
C THR A 21 21.65 7.54 -13.84
N GLY A 22 22.29 7.68 -12.70
CA GLY A 22 23.48 8.50 -12.52
C GLY A 22 24.72 7.75 -13.06
N CYS A 23 25.21 8.16 -14.21
CA CYS A 23 26.39 7.60 -14.86
C CYS A 23 27.70 8.02 -14.18
N GLY A 24 28.26 7.16 -13.31
CA GLY A 24 29.67 7.20 -12.87
C GLY A 24 30.41 5.99 -13.45
N LYS A 25 31.35 6.26 -14.37
CA LYS A 25 32.08 5.21 -15.10
C LYS A 25 33.08 4.47 -14.20
N SER A 26 32.93 3.19 -14.05
CA SER A 26 33.78 2.03 -13.77
C SER A 26 33.37 1.09 -12.64
N ASN A 27 32.67 1.54 -11.59
CA ASN A 27 32.10 0.65 -10.56
C ASN A 27 30.60 0.37 -10.76
N SER A 28 30.02 0.94 -11.79
CA SER A 28 28.56 0.92 -12.05
C SER A 28 28.04 -0.47 -12.45
N LEU A 29 28.83 -1.30 -13.12
CA LEU A 29 28.34 -2.61 -13.60
C LEU A 29 28.02 -3.60 -12.48
N SER A 30 28.77 -3.59 -11.39
CA SER A 30 28.52 -4.48 -10.26
C SER A 30 27.36 -4.01 -9.38
N CYS A 31 27.18 -2.72 -9.13
CA CYS A 31 26.00 -2.17 -8.46
C CYS A 31 24.74 -2.39 -9.28
N GLN A 32 24.82 -2.25 -10.59
CA GLN A 32 23.70 -2.52 -11.51
C GLN A 32 23.23 -3.98 -11.41
N ALA A 33 24.15 -4.95 -11.30
CA ALA A 33 23.78 -6.35 -11.13
C ALA A 33 23.02 -6.59 -9.80
N GLY A 34 23.45 -5.96 -8.71
CA GLY A 34 22.73 -6.00 -7.43
C GLY A 34 21.35 -5.34 -7.51
N MET A 35 21.24 -4.18 -8.18
CA MET A 35 19.95 -3.51 -8.39
C MET A 35 18.99 -4.34 -9.24
N SER A 36 19.48 -5.00 -10.30
CA SER A 36 18.66 -5.91 -11.12
C SER A 36 18.09 -7.09 -10.31
N LYS A 37 18.84 -7.58 -9.33
CA LYS A 37 18.34 -8.62 -8.40
C LYS A 37 17.21 -8.06 -7.49
N ILE A 38 17.30 -6.80 -7.04
CA ILE A 38 16.21 -6.15 -6.31
C ILE A 38 14.96 -6.07 -7.19
N GLU A 39 15.09 -5.67 -8.47
CA GLU A 39 13.98 -5.59 -9.42
C GLU A 39 13.29 -6.96 -9.64
N THR A 40 14.06 -8.04 -9.56
CA THR A 40 13.52 -9.42 -9.66
C THR A 40 13.13 -10.03 -8.31
N CYS A 41 13.10 -9.22 -7.23
CA CYS A 41 12.79 -9.65 -5.86
C CYS A 41 13.78 -10.68 -5.28
N ASP A 42 14.98 -10.84 -5.86
CA ASP A 42 16.09 -11.63 -5.29
C ASP A 42 16.88 -10.78 -4.30
N TYR A 43 16.27 -10.45 -3.18
CA TYR A 43 16.88 -9.55 -2.19
C TYR A 43 18.11 -10.16 -1.53
N GLN A 44 18.10 -11.48 -1.29
CA GLN A 44 19.25 -12.16 -0.70
C GLN A 44 20.46 -12.15 -1.65
N GLY A 45 20.25 -12.46 -2.92
CA GLY A 45 21.29 -12.37 -3.92
C GLY A 45 21.79 -10.93 -4.14
N ALA A 46 20.92 -9.92 -3.99
CA ALA A 46 21.30 -8.51 -4.01
C ALA A 46 22.24 -8.17 -2.84
N ILE A 47 21.90 -8.60 -1.61
CA ILE A 47 22.71 -8.41 -0.40
C ILE A 47 24.12 -9.00 -0.60
N GLU A 48 24.22 -10.23 -1.11
CA GLU A 48 25.52 -10.86 -1.40
C GLU A 48 26.34 -10.04 -2.39
N SER A 49 25.71 -9.58 -3.47
CA SER A 49 26.35 -8.76 -4.51
C SER A 49 26.88 -7.44 -3.95
N PHE A 50 26.10 -6.73 -3.15
CA PHE A 50 26.54 -5.46 -2.56
C PHE A 50 27.63 -5.66 -1.49
N ASN A 51 27.54 -6.71 -0.67
CA ASN A 51 28.58 -7.04 0.30
C ASN A 51 29.93 -7.38 -0.38
N GLU A 52 29.90 -8.06 -1.52
CA GLU A 52 31.11 -8.30 -2.31
C GLU A 52 31.76 -6.99 -2.79
N ILE A 53 30.95 -6.03 -3.24
CA ILE A 53 31.44 -4.71 -3.65
C ILE A 53 32.05 -3.96 -2.47
N ILE A 54 31.34 -3.91 -1.34
CA ILE A 54 31.77 -3.22 -0.12
C ILE A 54 33.06 -3.83 0.43
N SER A 55 33.24 -5.15 0.31
CA SER A 55 34.48 -5.83 0.73
C SER A 55 35.71 -5.39 -0.07
N LYS A 56 35.52 -5.01 -1.33
CA LYS A 56 36.58 -4.54 -2.24
C LYS A 56 36.78 -3.02 -2.15
N ASP A 57 35.70 -2.30 -1.91
CA ASP A 57 35.67 -0.85 -1.81
C ASP A 57 34.70 -0.41 -0.69
N SER A 58 35.21 -0.32 0.51
CA SER A 58 34.45 0.14 1.68
C SER A 58 34.00 1.61 1.62
N GLY A 59 34.44 2.36 0.59
CA GLY A 59 34.02 3.73 0.32
C GLY A 59 32.81 3.82 -0.62
N ASN A 60 32.36 2.73 -1.20
CA ASN A 60 31.33 2.70 -2.24
C ASN A 60 29.94 3.00 -1.68
N ARG A 61 29.54 4.27 -1.73
CA ARG A 61 28.23 4.72 -1.23
C ARG A 61 27.06 4.11 -1.97
N ASP A 62 27.18 3.88 -3.29
CA ASP A 62 26.12 3.30 -4.09
C ASP A 62 25.84 1.83 -3.72
N ALA A 63 26.88 1.09 -3.33
CA ALA A 63 26.73 -0.27 -2.83
C ALA A 63 26.03 -0.30 -1.45
N TYR A 64 26.36 0.62 -0.53
CA TYR A 64 25.63 0.76 0.74
C TYR A 64 24.18 1.15 0.52
N ARG A 65 23.90 2.07 -0.42
CA ARG A 65 22.53 2.44 -0.80
C ARG A 65 21.75 1.23 -1.30
N GLY A 66 22.30 0.48 -2.24
CA GLY A 66 21.68 -0.75 -2.76
C GLY A 66 21.45 -1.81 -1.67
N LEU A 67 22.41 -1.98 -0.76
CA LEU A 67 22.29 -2.88 0.38
C LEU A 67 21.16 -2.45 1.33
N GLY A 68 21.06 -1.16 1.62
CA GLY A 68 19.97 -0.58 2.42
C GLY A 68 18.61 -0.83 1.78
N ILE A 69 18.48 -0.63 0.45
CA ILE A 69 17.23 -0.91 -0.28
C ILE A 69 16.86 -2.39 -0.19
N ALA A 70 17.84 -3.32 -0.32
CA ALA A 70 17.57 -4.75 -0.23
C ALA A 70 17.05 -5.14 1.17
N TYR A 71 17.64 -4.64 2.25
CA TYR A 71 17.16 -4.87 3.61
C TYR A 71 15.79 -4.21 3.86
N TYR A 72 15.58 -3.00 3.36
CA TYR A 72 14.26 -2.33 3.44
C TYR A 72 13.17 -3.17 2.79
N LYS A 73 13.43 -3.74 1.61
CA LYS A 73 12.49 -4.62 0.90
C LYS A 73 12.25 -5.96 1.60
N LEU A 74 13.22 -6.44 2.37
CA LEU A 74 13.07 -7.61 3.25
C LEU A 74 12.33 -7.30 4.56
N GLY A 75 12.06 -6.03 4.86
CA GLY A 75 11.45 -5.61 6.13
C GLY A 75 12.44 -5.50 7.29
N ASP A 76 13.74 -5.71 7.07
CA ASP A 76 14.76 -5.47 8.09
C ASP A 76 15.11 -3.97 8.14
N ILE A 77 14.17 -3.22 8.73
CA ILE A 77 14.23 -1.75 8.78
C ILE A 77 15.47 -1.26 9.53
N LYS A 78 15.82 -1.93 10.61
CA LYS A 78 16.97 -1.53 11.43
C LYS A 78 18.29 -1.64 10.66
N THR A 79 18.52 -2.77 9.97
CA THR A 79 19.73 -2.94 9.15
C THR A 79 19.72 -1.98 7.97
N ALA A 80 18.55 -1.72 7.37
CA ALA A 80 18.40 -0.72 6.30
C ALA A 80 18.82 0.68 6.78
N GLU A 81 18.34 1.13 7.94
CA GLU A 81 18.74 2.40 8.56
C GLU A 81 20.25 2.54 8.69
N GLU A 82 20.94 1.51 9.21
CA GLU A 82 22.40 1.49 9.37
C GLU A 82 23.13 1.68 8.03
N GLN A 83 22.62 1.09 6.96
CA GLN A 83 23.21 1.23 5.63
C GLN A 83 23.00 2.64 5.06
N PHE A 84 21.79 3.17 5.15
CA PHE A 84 21.51 4.54 4.69
C PHE A 84 22.23 5.60 5.49
N ASP A 85 22.32 5.47 6.82
CA ASP A 85 23.14 6.34 7.65
C ASP A 85 24.61 6.33 7.22
N THR A 86 25.13 5.15 6.87
CA THR A 86 26.51 5.02 6.33
C THR A 86 26.67 5.82 5.03
N VAL A 87 25.67 5.82 4.13
CA VAL A 87 25.71 6.63 2.90
C VAL A 87 25.74 8.11 3.24
N ILE A 88 24.83 8.56 4.11
CA ILE A 88 24.67 9.96 4.51
C ILE A 88 25.98 10.46 5.17
N THR A 89 26.50 9.70 6.12
CA THR A 89 27.76 10.03 6.82
C THR A 89 28.94 10.11 5.85
N LYS A 90 29.08 9.17 4.92
CA LYS A 90 30.14 9.18 3.90
C LYS A 90 29.97 10.31 2.87
N SER A 91 28.78 10.86 2.72
CA SER A 91 28.51 12.00 1.83
C SER A 91 28.95 13.33 2.43
N GLY A 92 28.98 13.43 3.75
CA GLY A 92 29.30 14.68 4.46
C GLY A 92 28.26 15.77 4.14
N SER A 93 28.72 16.93 3.71
CA SER A 93 27.83 18.06 3.35
C SER A 93 27.41 18.07 1.87
N ARG A 94 27.63 16.96 1.15
CA ARG A 94 27.32 16.88 -0.28
C ARG A 94 25.98 16.16 -0.50
N TYR A 95 24.98 16.90 -0.93
CA TYR A 95 23.65 16.40 -1.29
C TYR A 95 23.59 16.00 -2.79
N ASP A 96 24.41 15.02 -3.19
CA ASP A 96 24.32 14.42 -4.52
C ASP A 96 23.15 13.42 -4.59
N SER A 97 22.82 12.96 -5.78
CA SER A 97 21.67 12.06 -6.00
C SER A 97 21.69 10.78 -5.15
N ILE A 98 22.88 10.23 -4.89
CA ILE A 98 23.03 9.03 -4.04
C ILE A 98 22.70 9.37 -2.58
N CYS A 99 23.14 10.53 -2.09
CA CYS A 99 22.84 10.99 -0.76
C CYS A 99 21.35 11.29 -0.57
N LEU A 100 20.75 12.04 -1.51
CA LEU A 100 19.32 12.38 -1.45
C LEU A 100 18.42 11.15 -1.51
N ASP A 101 18.74 10.19 -2.35
CA ASP A 101 18.01 8.93 -2.43
C ASP A 101 18.12 8.12 -1.12
N ALA A 102 19.33 8.03 -0.56
CA ALA A 102 19.55 7.37 0.75
C ALA A 102 18.81 8.09 1.88
N MET A 103 18.80 9.43 1.89
CA MET A 103 18.05 10.22 2.89
C MET A 103 16.54 9.99 2.79
N LYS A 104 15.98 9.81 1.58
CA LYS A 104 14.58 9.49 1.38
C LYS A 104 14.23 8.15 2.03
N TYR A 105 14.95 7.09 1.70
CA TYR A 105 14.73 5.78 2.32
C TYR A 105 14.99 5.78 3.82
N TYR A 106 15.98 6.54 4.29
CA TYR A 106 16.27 6.66 5.71
C TYR A 106 15.09 7.32 6.46
N ALA A 107 14.53 8.40 5.91
CA ALA A 107 13.36 9.05 6.48
C ALA A 107 12.13 8.11 6.50
N GLU A 108 11.94 7.30 5.46
CA GLU A 108 10.89 6.27 5.44
C GLU A 108 11.13 5.19 6.51
N CYS A 109 12.38 4.74 6.72
CA CYS A 109 12.73 3.84 7.81
C CYS A 109 12.41 4.45 9.17
N LEU A 110 12.83 5.69 9.42
CA LEU A 110 12.54 6.42 10.66
C LEU A 110 11.02 6.55 10.91
N THR A 111 10.24 6.78 9.86
CA THR A 111 8.78 6.80 9.95
C THR A 111 8.23 5.44 10.39
N LYS A 112 8.74 4.34 9.81
CA LYS A 112 8.35 2.97 10.19
C LYS A 112 8.79 2.59 11.60
N SER A 113 9.92 3.13 12.05
CA SER A 113 10.44 2.93 13.42
C SER A 113 9.77 3.85 14.46
N GLY A 114 8.88 4.77 14.02
CA GLY A 114 8.17 5.71 14.89
C GLY A 114 9.00 6.93 15.30
N GLU A 115 10.16 7.16 14.68
CA GLU A 115 11.03 8.31 14.93
C GLU A 115 10.62 9.51 14.08
N TYR A 116 9.35 9.93 14.21
CA TYR A 116 8.72 10.92 13.32
C TYR A 116 9.40 12.29 13.32
N ASP A 117 9.89 12.78 14.48
CA ASP A 117 10.54 14.09 14.54
C ASP A 117 11.82 14.11 13.69
N LYS A 118 12.62 13.06 13.74
CA LYS A 118 13.79 12.93 12.88
C LYS A 118 13.40 12.77 11.40
N ALA A 119 12.37 11.98 11.10
CA ALA A 119 11.88 11.85 9.73
C ALA A 119 11.48 13.20 9.14
N ILE A 120 10.80 14.07 9.92
CA ILE A 120 10.42 15.43 9.54
C ILE A 120 11.67 16.28 9.18
N GLU A 121 12.76 16.18 9.95
CA GLU A 121 14.01 16.91 9.66
C GLU A 121 14.60 16.46 8.30
N TYR A 122 14.64 15.16 8.04
CA TYR A 122 15.13 14.64 6.76
C TYR A 122 14.22 15.02 5.58
N TYR A 123 12.90 14.89 5.72
CA TYR A 123 11.96 15.32 4.68
C TYR A 123 12.07 16.83 4.42
N THR A 124 12.31 17.65 5.45
CA THR A 124 12.51 19.10 5.29
C THR A 124 13.74 19.38 4.46
N THR A 125 14.87 18.74 4.78
CA THR A 125 16.11 18.88 4.00
C THR A 125 15.91 18.42 2.54
N LEU A 126 15.22 17.32 2.34
CA LEU A 126 14.90 16.80 0.99
C LEU A 126 14.03 17.78 0.19
N ILE A 127 13.03 18.39 0.81
CA ILE A 127 12.16 19.40 0.15
C ILE A 127 12.99 20.62 -0.28
N ASP A 128 13.99 21.02 0.50
CA ASP A 128 14.85 22.15 0.16
C ASP A 128 15.81 21.81 -0.99
N GLU A 129 16.37 20.60 -0.99
CA GLU A 129 17.45 20.20 -1.90
C GLU A 129 16.95 19.51 -3.20
N CYS A 130 15.77 18.88 -3.19
CA CYS A 130 15.24 18.16 -4.35
C CYS A 130 14.57 19.06 -5.39
N GLY A 131 14.50 18.56 -6.64
CA GLY A 131 13.80 19.21 -7.74
C GLY A 131 12.28 19.22 -7.54
N LYS A 132 11.58 20.05 -8.32
CA LYS A 132 10.13 20.24 -8.22
C LYS A 132 9.34 18.92 -8.38
N ALA A 133 9.82 18.00 -9.22
CA ALA A 133 9.13 16.75 -9.53
C ALA A 133 8.95 15.83 -8.31
N ASP A 134 9.90 15.86 -7.36
CA ASP A 134 9.89 14.97 -6.21
C ASP A 134 9.19 15.57 -4.98
N LYS A 135 8.87 16.88 -5.03
CA LYS A 135 8.38 17.60 -3.85
C LYS A 135 6.98 17.20 -3.43
N ALA A 136 6.11 16.82 -4.35
CA ALA A 136 4.73 16.41 -4.01
C ALA A 136 4.72 15.22 -3.03
N ASP A 137 5.50 14.18 -3.34
CA ASP A 137 5.63 12.99 -2.48
C ASP A 137 6.28 13.34 -1.14
N LEU A 138 7.32 14.18 -1.15
CA LEU A 138 8.02 14.58 0.07
C LEU A 138 7.13 15.40 1.02
N TYR A 139 6.33 16.32 0.49
CA TYR A 139 5.33 17.03 1.29
C TYR A 139 4.28 16.07 1.86
N TYR A 140 3.78 15.13 1.05
CA TYR A 140 2.85 14.13 1.54
C TYR A 140 3.45 13.29 2.68
N LEU A 141 4.66 12.77 2.52
CA LEU A 141 5.34 11.95 3.55
C LEU A 141 5.63 12.74 4.83
N ARG A 142 6.05 14.01 4.71
CA ARG A 142 6.25 14.88 5.86
C ARG A 142 4.93 15.20 6.56
N GLY A 143 3.87 15.44 5.80
CA GLY A 143 2.53 15.63 6.32
C GLY A 143 2.05 14.41 7.13
N CYS A 144 2.27 13.19 6.64
CA CYS A 144 1.97 11.97 7.40
C CYS A 144 2.77 11.92 8.72
N ALA A 145 4.06 12.25 8.70
CA ALA A 145 4.87 12.29 9.90
C ALA A 145 4.36 13.35 10.90
N TYR A 146 3.92 14.53 10.42
CA TYR A 146 3.29 15.55 11.28
C TYR A 146 1.99 15.06 11.93
N ILE A 147 1.18 14.25 11.25
CA ILE A 147 -0.02 13.64 11.86
C ILE A 147 0.36 12.80 13.07
N HIS A 148 1.37 11.97 12.92
CA HIS A 148 1.83 11.08 14.01
C HIS A 148 2.45 11.82 15.20
N THR A 149 2.97 13.04 15.00
CA THR A 149 3.43 13.91 16.10
C THR A 149 2.30 14.79 16.67
N GLY A 150 1.06 14.63 16.21
CA GLY A 150 -0.08 15.44 16.64
C GLY A 150 -0.12 16.85 16.06
N ASN A 151 0.72 17.15 15.07
CA ASN A 151 0.80 18.47 14.46
C ASN A 151 -0.09 18.55 13.20
N GLU A 152 -1.40 18.45 13.42
CA GLU A 152 -2.45 18.46 12.39
C GLU A 152 -2.35 19.66 11.43
N ASN A 153 -2.00 20.84 11.95
CA ASN A 153 -1.95 22.05 11.12
C ASN A 153 -0.79 22.02 10.11
N ASN A 154 0.38 21.58 10.53
CA ASN A 154 1.52 21.45 9.60
C ASN A 154 1.28 20.32 8.60
N ALA A 155 0.64 19.21 9.02
CA ALA A 155 0.21 18.16 8.12
C ALA A 155 -0.71 18.71 7.02
N ALA A 156 -1.70 19.52 7.40
CA ALA A 156 -2.64 20.12 6.44
C ALA A 156 -1.91 21.06 5.46
N LEU A 157 -0.96 21.87 5.91
CA LEU A 157 -0.16 22.74 5.03
C LEU A 157 0.65 21.91 4.02
N ASP A 158 1.32 20.88 4.48
CA ASP A 158 2.09 20.00 3.61
C ASP A 158 1.22 19.26 2.58
N PHE A 159 0.05 18.83 3.00
CA PHE A 159 -0.91 18.19 2.08
C PHE A 159 -1.45 19.16 1.02
N GLU A 160 -1.68 20.44 1.36
CA GLU A 160 -2.04 21.45 0.35
C GLU A 160 -0.91 21.66 -0.68
N GLU A 161 0.34 21.71 -0.22
CA GLU A 161 1.48 21.80 -1.12
C GLU A 161 1.60 20.55 -2.01
N ALA A 162 1.43 19.35 -1.45
CA ALA A 162 1.43 18.10 -2.20
C ALA A 162 0.35 18.10 -3.30
N ILE A 163 -0.88 18.53 -2.98
CA ILE A 163 -1.99 18.65 -3.94
C ILE A 163 -1.64 19.65 -5.05
N SER A 164 -1.08 20.82 -4.68
CA SER A 164 -0.75 21.88 -5.63
C SER A 164 0.30 21.46 -6.67
N LEU A 165 1.14 20.49 -6.32
CA LEU A 165 2.24 19.98 -7.13
C LEU A 165 1.90 18.68 -7.87
N SER A 166 0.77 18.04 -7.58
CA SER A 166 0.38 16.75 -8.14
C SER A 166 -0.58 16.91 -9.32
N ASP A 167 -0.35 16.14 -10.38
CA ASP A 167 -1.27 16.01 -11.52
C ASP A 167 -2.42 15.03 -11.22
N ASN A 168 -2.27 14.15 -10.21
CA ASN A 168 -3.28 13.17 -9.79
C ASN A 168 -3.75 13.46 -8.35
N SER A 169 -4.62 14.43 -8.21
CA SER A 169 -5.13 14.84 -6.91
C SER A 169 -6.06 13.79 -6.25
N TYR A 170 -6.75 12.93 -7.02
CA TYR A 170 -7.71 11.96 -6.47
C TYR A 170 -7.07 10.97 -5.50
N SER A 171 -6.04 10.25 -5.95
CA SER A 171 -5.33 9.28 -5.11
C SER A 171 -4.78 9.93 -3.84
N LEU A 172 -4.23 11.14 -4.01
CA LEU A 172 -3.66 11.92 -2.92
C LEU A 172 -4.72 12.32 -1.88
N TYR A 173 -5.89 12.79 -2.33
CA TYR A 173 -7.02 13.09 -1.42
C TYR A 173 -7.49 11.86 -0.64
N CYS A 174 -7.59 10.69 -1.29
CA CYS A 174 -7.94 9.45 -0.62
C CYS A 174 -6.91 9.03 0.44
N ASN A 175 -5.61 9.16 0.11
CA ASN A 175 -4.54 8.85 1.05
C ASN A 175 -4.57 9.78 2.27
N MET A 176 -4.73 11.09 2.06
CA MET A 176 -4.87 12.07 3.14
C MET A 176 -6.09 11.80 4.02
N TYR A 177 -7.22 11.44 3.40
CA TYR A 177 -8.40 11.01 4.14
C TYR A 177 -8.08 9.84 5.06
N ASN A 178 -7.44 8.79 4.55
CA ASN A 178 -7.10 7.61 5.32
C ASN A 178 -6.14 7.94 6.48
N GLU A 179 -5.13 8.77 6.25
CA GLU A 179 -4.17 9.18 7.28
C GLU A 179 -4.85 9.95 8.43
N PHE A 180 -5.69 10.93 8.09
CA PHE A 180 -6.44 11.68 9.10
C PHE A 180 -7.47 10.81 9.83
N MET A 181 -8.16 9.90 9.13
CA MET A 181 -9.10 8.95 9.75
C MET A 181 -8.41 8.00 10.71
N ALA A 182 -7.27 7.42 10.31
CA ALA A 182 -6.49 6.51 11.13
C ALA A 182 -6.01 7.18 12.43
N SER A 183 -5.74 8.46 12.37
CA SER A 183 -5.25 9.27 13.51
C SER A 183 -6.37 9.96 14.29
N GLY A 184 -7.65 9.73 13.94
CA GLY A 184 -8.80 10.23 14.68
C GLY A 184 -9.26 11.66 14.32
N TYR A 185 -8.67 12.29 13.31
CA TYR A 185 -9.03 13.64 12.84
C TYR A 185 -10.16 13.61 11.80
N THR A 186 -11.33 13.09 12.20
CA THR A 186 -12.45 12.79 11.30
C THR A 186 -12.92 13.99 10.49
N ASP A 187 -13.12 15.16 11.13
CA ASP A 187 -13.60 16.37 10.44
C ASP A 187 -12.61 16.83 9.35
N ARG A 188 -11.33 16.73 9.64
CA ARG A 188 -10.28 17.08 8.67
C ARG A 188 -10.26 16.09 7.51
N ALA A 189 -10.33 14.81 7.79
CA ALA A 189 -10.42 13.76 6.77
C ALA A 189 -11.60 14.03 5.81
N GLU A 190 -12.80 14.22 6.34
CA GLU A 190 -13.97 14.48 5.52
C GLU A 190 -13.81 15.73 4.64
N SER A 191 -13.09 16.77 5.11
CA SER A 191 -12.89 17.99 4.34
C SER A 191 -12.19 17.74 3.01
N TYR A 192 -11.21 16.84 2.97
CA TYR A 192 -10.48 16.48 1.74
C TYR A 192 -11.39 15.75 0.73
N LEU A 193 -12.23 14.82 1.18
CA LEU A 193 -13.16 14.13 0.29
C LEU A 193 -14.26 15.08 -0.23
N ARG A 194 -14.75 16.02 0.59
CA ARG A 194 -15.72 17.02 0.12
C ARG A 194 -15.17 17.93 -0.98
N ARG A 195 -13.88 18.26 -0.89
CA ARG A 195 -13.19 19.02 -1.95
C ARG A 195 -13.12 18.23 -3.25
N LEU A 196 -12.90 16.91 -3.16
CA LEU A 196 -12.89 16.04 -4.32
C LEU A 196 -14.22 16.05 -5.09
N ILE A 197 -15.36 15.92 -4.38
CA ILE A 197 -16.71 15.97 -4.98
C ILE A 197 -16.95 17.31 -5.70
N SER A 198 -16.36 18.40 -5.19
CA SER A 198 -16.48 19.74 -5.76
C SER A 198 -15.44 20.03 -6.85
N SER A 199 -14.52 19.11 -7.13
CA SER A 199 -13.49 19.26 -8.14
C SER A 199 -14.10 19.24 -9.55
N LYS A 200 -13.57 20.05 -10.45
CA LYS A 200 -13.96 20.04 -11.87
C LYS A 200 -13.55 18.75 -12.61
N ASP A 201 -12.59 18.02 -12.05
CA ASP A 201 -12.03 16.80 -12.61
C ASP A 201 -12.72 15.54 -12.06
N ALA A 202 -13.69 15.69 -11.14
CA ALA A 202 -14.44 14.58 -10.59
C ALA A 202 -15.54 14.14 -11.56
N ASP A 203 -15.40 12.95 -12.12
CA ASP A 203 -16.45 12.29 -12.88
C ASP A 203 -17.47 11.59 -11.96
N ASP A 204 -18.56 11.09 -12.55
CA ASP A 204 -19.62 10.41 -11.80
C ASP A 204 -19.10 9.17 -11.02
N PHE A 205 -18.06 8.49 -11.52
CA PHE A 205 -17.47 7.35 -10.81
C PHE A 205 -16.73 7.79 -9.56
N LEU A 206 -15.87 8.80 -9.67
CA LEU A 206 -15.09 9.33 -8.56
C LEU A 206 -16.01 9.92 -7.48
N ILE A 207 -17.06 10.62 -7.90
CA ILE A 207 -18.08 11.17 -6.99
C ILE A 207 -18.81 10.03 -6.27
N GLY A 208 -19.28 9.03 -7.00
CA GLY A 208 -20.00 7.89 -6.43
C GLY A 208 -19.14 7.09 -5.45
N LYS A 209 -17.89 6.81 -5.81
CA LYS A 209 -16.91 6.17 -4.94
C LYS A 209 -16.65 6.98 -3.66
N THR A 210 -16.58 8.31 -3.78
CA THR A 210 -16.39 9.19 -2.64
C THR A 210 -17.60 9.17 -1.70
N TYR A 211 -18.82 9.20 -2.22
CA TYR A 211 -20.01 9.05 -1.39
C TYR A 211 -20.10 7.68 -0.71
N TYR A 212 -19.66 6.61 -1.37
CA TYR A 212 -19.53 5.30 -0.73
C TYR A 212 -18.61 5.36 0.50
N LEU A 213 -17.45 6.04 0.39
CA LEU A 213 -16.53 6.24 1.50
C LEU A 213 -17.11 7.03 2.65
N PHE A 214 -17.95 8.02 2.36
CA PHE A 214 -18.70 8.77 3.38
C PHE A 214 -19.81 7.96 4.06
N GLY A 215 -20.19 6.81 3.49
CA GLY A 215 -21.35 6.05 3.93
C GLY A 215 -22.67 6.68 3.48
N ASP A 216 -22.65 7.65 2.57
CA ASP A 216 -23.86 8.14 1.88
C ASP A 216 -24.14 7.24 0.67
N TYR A 217 -24.63 6.06 1.00
CA TYR A 217 -24.89 5.02 0.00
C TYR A 217 -25.99 5.40 -0.99
N THR A 218 -26.89 6.33 -0.64
CA THR A 218 -27.91 6.83 -1.55
C THR A 218 -27.31 7.67 -2.67
N GLN A 219 -26.41 8.58 -2.34
CA GLN A 219 -25.70 9.35 -3.34
C GLN A 219 -24.71 8.49 -4.12
N ALA A 220 -24.01 7.58 -3.42
CA ALA A 220 -23.11 6.63 -4.07
C ALA A 220 -23.84 5.82 -5.16
N GLU A 221 -25.01 5.24 -4.85
CA GLU A 221 -25.81 4.49 -5.82
C GLU A 221 -26.17 5.35 -7.04
N GLN A 222 -26.61 6.61 -6.80
CA GLN A 222 -27.01 7.50 -7.88
C GLN A 222 -25.88 7.79 -8.87
N PHE A 223 -24.70 8.13 -8.36
CA PHE A 223 -23.56 8.49 -9.18
C PHE A 223 -22.91 7.27 -9.83
N LEU A 224 -22.80 6.14 -9.11
CA LEU A 224 -22.26 4.90 -9.66
C LEU A 224 -23.12 4.34 -10.80
N LYS A 225 -24.45 4.47 -10.74
CA LYS A 225 -25.34 4.12 -11.85
C LYS A 225 -25.08 4.97 -13.10
N LYS A 226 -24.91 6.29 -12.93
CA LYS A 226 -24.55 7.17 -14.05
C LYS A 226 -23.19 6.78 -14.66
N ALA A 227 -22.23 6.44 -13.81
CA ALA A 227 -20.91 6.01 -14.27
C ALA A 227 -20.99 4.67 -15.07
N ILE A 228 -21.85 3.73 -14.64
CA ILE A 228 -22.12 2.51 -15.39
C ILE A 228 -22.72 2.84 -16.75
N ASP A 229 -23.69 3.72 -16.81
CA ASP A 229 -24.34 4.17 -18.04
C ASP A 229 -23.35 4.88 -18.99
N ALA A 230 -22.34 5.54 -18.42
CA ALA A 230 -21.23 6.14 -19.17
C ALA A 230 -20.14 5.13 -19.61
N GLY A 231 -20.26 3.86 -19.21
CA GLY A 231 -19.35 2.78 -19.59
C GLY A 231 -18.14 2.60 -18.67
N GLU A 232 -18.14 3.20 -17.48
CA GLU A 232 -17.08 3.01 -16.48
C GLU A 232 -17.13 1.60 -15.89
N LYS A 233 -16.06 0.82 -16.10
CA LYS A 233 -16.03 -0.62 -15.79
C LYS A 233 -16.03 -0.92 -14.29
N ASP A 234 -15.35 -0.08 -13.52
CA ASP A 234 -15.19 -0.30 -12.08
C ASP A 234 -16.40 0.17 -11.27
N ALA A 235 -17.30 0.93 -11.89
CA ALA A 235 -18.47 1.49 -11.22
C ALA A 235 -19.45 0.39 -10.75
N ALA A 236 -19.62 -0.69 -11.50
CA ALA A 236 -20.47 -1.82 -11.12
C ALA A 236 -19.97 -2.51 -9.83
N PHE A 237 -18.66 -2.64 -9.71
CA PHE A 237 -18.01 -3.19 -8.51
C PHE A 237 -18.29 -2.32 -7.26
N TYR A 238 -18.11 -0.99 -7.35
CA TYR A 238 -18.41 -0.09 -6.24
C TYR A 238 -19.90 -0.01 -5.93
N LEU A 239 -20.76 -0.19 -6.92
CA LEU A 239 -22.20 -0.30 -6.71
C LEU A 239 -22.57 -1.59 -5.96
N ALA A 240 -21.89 -2.71 -6.23
CA ALA A 240 -22.06 -3.95 -5.48
C ALA A 240 -21.68 -3.76 -4.00
N LEU A 241 -20.53 -3.13 -3.73
CA LEU A 241 -20.13 -2.76 -2.36
C LEU A 241 -21.15 -1.83 -1.68
N THR A 242 -21.73 -0.89 -2.45
CA THR A 242 -22.77 0.03 -1.95
C THR A 242 -24.03 -0.74 -1.55
N TYR A 243 -24.48 -1.67 -2.35
CA TYR A 243 -25.62 -2.53 -2.04
C TYR A 243 -25.35 -3.46 -0.85
N GLU A 244 -24.13 -4.02 -0.75
CA GLU A 244 -23.73 -4.80 0.43
C GLU A 244 -23.84 -3.95 1.71
N ALA A 245 -23.35 -2.73 1.68
CA ALA A 245 -23.42 -1.81 2.82
C ALA A 245 -24.85 -1.39 3.18
N GLN A 246 -25.78 -1.39 2.21
CA GLN A 246 -27.21 -1.19 2.41
C GLN A 246 -27.98 -2.47 2.78
N GLU A 247 -27.28 -3.62 2.96
CA GLU A 247 -27.88 -4.94 3.20
C GLU A 247 -28.78 -5.46 2.04
N ARG A 248 -28.62 -4.90 0.85
CA ARG A 248 -29.31 -5.31 -0.39
C ARG A 248 -28.54 -6.43 -1.08
N TYR A 249 -28.48 -7.55 -0.40
CA TYR A 249 -27.57 -8.64 -0.73
C TYR A 249 -27.81 -9.31 -2.09
N SER A 250 -29.06 -9.44 -2.52
CA SER A 250 -29.39 -10.03 -3.83
C SER A 250 -28.85 -9.17 -4.97
N GLU A 251 -29.06 -7.85 -4.86
CA GLU A 251 -28.60 -6.89 -5.87
C GLU A 251 -27.06 -6.79 -5.90
N ALA A 252 -26.42 -6.91 -4.74
CA ALA A 252 -24.97 -6.97 -4.67
C ALA A 252 -24.42 -8.23 -5.34
N GLU A 253 -25.04 -9.40 -5.09
CA GLU A 253 -24.66 -10.70 -5.67
C GLU A 253 -24.78 -10.69 -7.20
N ASP A 254 -25.89 -10.14 -7.73
CA ASP A 254 -26.10 -10.00 -9.17
C ASP A 254 -24.99 -9.15 -9.83
N LEU A 255 -24.59 -8.05 -9.20
CA LEU A 255 -23.51 -7.18 -9.71
C LEU A 255 -22.13 -7.84 -9.62
N TYR A 256 -21.81 -8.54 -8.53
CA TYR A 256 -20.56 -9.30 -8.44
C TYR A 256 -20.48 -10.36 -9.54
N MET A 257 -21.57 -11.08 -9.78
CA MET A 257 -21.63 -12.09 -10.84
C MET A 257 -21.52 -11.47 -12.23
N ASP A 258 -22.12 -10.31 -12.47
CA ASP A 258 -21.98 -9.56 -13.72
C ASP A 258 -20.53 -9.13 -13.96
N CYS A 259 -19.87 -8.57 -12.93
CA CYS A 259 -18.46 -8.20 -12.99
C CYS A 259 -17.54 -9.41 -13.29
N ILE A 260 -17.76 -10.54 -12.61
CA ILE A 260 -17.01 -11.78 -12.84
C ILE A 260 -17.22 -12.30 -14.27
N ASN A 261 -18.44 -12.25 -14.78
CA ASN A 261 -18.75 -12.73 -16.12
C ASN A 261 -18.14 -11.85 -17.21
N LYS A 262 -18.04 -10.55 -16.98
CA LYS A 262 -17.43 -9.58 -17.90
C LYS A 262 -15.91 -9.69 -17.94
N ASP A 263 -15.28 -9.91 -16.79
CA ASP A 263 -13.82 -10.08 -16.68
C ASP A 263 -13.45 -11.19 -15.69
N LYS A 264 -13.28 -12.40 -16.22
CA LYS A 264 -12.88 -13.58 -15.45
C LYS A 264 -11.44 -13.54 -14.93
N SER A 265 -10.64 -12.57 -15.34
CA SER A 265 -9.26 -12.39 -14.88
C SER A 265 -9.14 -11.37 -13.73
N ASN A 266 -10.21 -10.67 -13.39
CA ASN A 266 -10.20 -9.65 -12.33
C ASN A 266 -10.22 -10.31 -10.94
N SER A 267 -9.02 -10.59 -10.42
CA SER A 267 -8.83 -11.22 -9.11
C SER A 267 -9.37 -10.37 -7.95
N GLU A 268 -9.45 -9.04 -8.10
CA GLU A 268 -10.01 -8.17 -7.06
C GLU A 268 -11.50 -8.41 -6.85
N VAL A 269 -12.28 -8.56 -7.94
CA VAL A 269 -13.71 -8.88 -7.84
C VAL A 269 -13.92 -10.24 -7.17
N TYR A 270 -13.09 -11.24 -7.50
CA TYR A 270 -13.13 -12.54 -6.83
C TYR A 270 -12.82 -12.45 -5.33
N ASN A 271 -11.85 -11.62 -4.95
CA ASN A 271 -11.50 -11.39 -3.55
C ASN A 271 -12.68 -10.78 -2.78
N GLN A 272 -13.29 -9.74 -3.32
CA GLN A 272 -14.41 -9.07 -2.67
C GLN A 272 -15.66 -9.96 -2.62
N TYR A 273 -15.97 -10.67 -3.69
CA TYR A 273 -17.08 -11.61 -3.69
C TYR A 273 -16.84 -12.78 -2.73
N GLY A 274 -15.60 -13.28 -2.65
CA GLY A 274 -15.21 -14.28 -1.65
C GLY A 274 -15.40 -13.78 -0.22
N ALA A 275 -14.96 -12.56 0.07
CA ALA A 275 -15.15 -11.91 1.37
C ALA A 275 -16.64 -11.69 1.70
N TYR A 276 -17.45 -11.26 0.70
CA TYR A 276 -18.90 -11.19 0.82
C TYR A 276 -19.52 -12.53 1.20
N LEU A 277 -19.15 -13.61 0.52
CA LEU A 277 -19.65 -14.96 0.80
C LEU A 277 -19.25 -15.45 2.21
N ILE A 278 -18.01 -15.15 2.66
CA ILE A 278 -17.54 -15.43 4.03
C ILE A 278 -18.43 -14.74 5.06
N LYS A 279 -18.73 -13.45 4.88
CA LYS A 279 -19.64 -12.70 5.76
C LYS A 279 -21.05 -13.28 5.79
N ARG A 280 -21.47 -13.95 4.70
CA ARG A 280 -22.74 -14.66 4.59
C ARG A 280 -22.69 -16.13 5.07
N PHE A 281 -21.57 -16.56 5.65
CA PHE A 281 -21.33 -17.94 6.11
C PHE A 281 -21.39 -19.00 5.00
N LYS A 282 -21.22 -18.59 3.72
CA LYS A 282 -21.20 -19.44 2.54
C LYS A 282 -19.76 -19.89 2.22
N TYR A 283 -19.08 -20.53 3.15
CA TYR A 283 -17.65 -20.82 3.07
C TYR A 283 -17.25 -21.70 1.90
N THR A 284 -18.06 -22.70 1.55
CA THR A 284 -17.79 -23.60 0.42
C THR A 284 -17.85 -22.86 -0.91
N GLU A 285 -18.88 -22.01 -1.10
CA GLU A 285 -18.99 -21.15 -2.28
C GLU A 285 -17.84 -20.15 -2.33
N ALA A 286 -17.47 -19.55 -1.19
CA ALA A 286 -16.34 -18.63 -1.09
C ALA A 286 -15.04 -19.28 -1.59
N LEU A 287 -14.75 -20.53 -1.16
CA LEU A 287 -13.56 -21.27 -1.62
C LEU A 287 -13.51 -21.44 -3.14
N GLU A 288 -14.65 -21.67 -3.79
CA GLU A 288 -14.70 -21.81 -5.25
C GLU A 288 -14.25 -20.52 -5.95
N TYR A 289 -14.80 -19.36 -5.54
CA TYR A 289 -14.47 -18.08 -6.15
C TYR A 289 -13.07 -17.58 -5.75
N ILE A 290 -12.65 -17.79 -4.51
CA ILE A 290 -11.29 -17.50 -4.04
C ILE A 290 -10.27 -18.29 -4.87
N SER A 291 -10.53 -19.57 -5.13
CA SER A 291 -9.63 -20.41 -5.94
C SER A 291 -9.49 -19.89 -7.37
N LYS A 292 -10.60 -19.45 -7.99
CA LYS A 292 -10.57 -18.81 -9.32
C LYS A 292 -9.79 -17.49 -9.30
N GLY A 293 -9.96 -16.68 -8.25
CA GLY A 293 -9.23 -15.43 -8.10
C GLY A 293 -7.72 -15.65 -7.96
N LEU A 294 -7.30 -16.71 -7.30
CA LEU A 294 -5.88 -17.02 -7.10
C LEU A 294 -5.14 -17.39 -8.40
N GLU A 295 -5.85 -17.81 -9.47
CA GLU A 295 -5.24 -18.13 -10.76
C GLU A 295 -4.54 -16.91 -11.41
N SER A 296 -5.07 -15.71 -11.20
CA SER A 296 -4.55 -14.46 -11.79
C SER A 296 -4.00 -13.46 -10.76
N ALA A 297 -4.23 -13.71 -9.46
CA ALA A 297 -3.92 -12.76 -8.39
C ALA A 297 -2.42 -12.52 -8.20
N LYS A 298 -2.08 -11.24 -7.92
CA LYS A 298 -0.72 -10.78 -7.60
C LYS A 298 -0.78 -9.81 -6.42
N GLY A 299 0.38 -9.53 -5.81
CA GLY A 299 0.54 -8.52 -4.78
C GLY A 299 -0.47 -8.69 -3.62
N GLU A 300 -1.06 -7.60 -3.18
CA GLU A 300 -1.97 -7.55 -2.03
C GLU A 300 -3.27 -8.36 -2.27
N THR A 301 -3.79 -8.38 -3.49
CA THR A 301 -4.97 -9.18 -3.81
C THR A 301 -4.70 -10.67 -3.62
N LYS A 302 -3.51 -11.16 -4.02
CA LYS A 302 -3.11 -12.55 -3.77
C LYS A 302 -2.98 -12.82 -2.27
N LYS A 303 -2.37 -11.90 -1.53
CA LYS A 303 -2.25 -11.96 -0.07
C LYS A 303 -3.63 -12.10 0.59
N ALA A 304 -4.58 -11.24 0.23
CA ALA A 304 -5.94 -11.27 0.77
C ALA A 304 -6.69 -12.58 0.43
N LEU A 305 -6.59 -13.06 -0.81
CA LEU A 305 -7.22 -14.31 -1.24
C LEU A 305 -6.66 -15.53 -0.49
N LEU A 306 -5.34 -15.61 -0.29
CA LEU A 306 -4.70 -16.68 0.49
C LEU A 306 -5.16 -16.67 1.95
N TYR A 307 -5.24 -15.50 2.56
CA TYR A 307 -5.77 -15.34 3.91
C TYR A 307 -7.23 -15.82 3.99
N ASN A 308 -8.09 -15.33 3.09
CA ASN A 308 -9.50 -15.70 3.04
C ASN A 308 -9.71 -17.20 2.78
N GLN A 309 -8.83 -17.83 1.97
CA GLN A 309 -8.86 -19.27 1.75
C GLN A 309 -8.62 -20.06 3.04
N ALA A 310 -7.59 -19.67 3.80
CA ALA A 310 -7.28 -20.32 5.08
C ALA A 310 -8.42 -20.14 6.10
N ILE A 311 -9.00 -18.95 6.18
CA ILE A 311 -10.18 -18.64 7.01
C ILE A 311 -11.38 -19.52 6.64
N CYS A 312 -11.64 -19.75 5.34
CA CYS A 312 -12.73 -20.62 4.92
C CYS A 312 -12.55 -22.07 5.42
N TYR A 313 -11.35 -22.63 5.32
CA TYR A 313 -11.06 -23.99 5.82
C TYR A 313 -11.21 -24.06 7.34
N GLU A 314 -10.78 -23.03 8.07
CA GLU A 314 -10.97 -22.95 9.52
C GLU A 314 -12.45 -23.00 9.92
N TYR A 315 -13.30 -22.17 9.28
CA TYR A 315 -14.74 -22.15 9.54
C TYR A 315 -15.47 -23.41 9.09
N LEU A 316 -14.95 -24.13 8.10
CA LEU A 316 -15.45 -25.44 7.69
C LEU A 316 -15.00 -26.57 8.63
N GLY A 317 -14.13 -26.26 9.61
CA GLY A 317 -13.62 -27.22 10.59
C GLY A 317 -12.45 -28.07 10.09
N ASP A 318 -11.93 -27.80 8.92
CA ASP A 318 -10.70 -28.43 8.41
C ASP A 318 -9.45 -27.67 8.94
N PHE A 319 -9.25 -27.83 10.26
CA PHE A 319 -8.17 -27.13 10.97
C PHE A 319 -6.77 -27.54 10.48
N SER A 320 -6.61 -28.77 10.01
CA SER A 320 -5.34 -29.24 9.46
C SER A 320 -4.97 -28.47 8.18
N LYS A 321 -5.95 -28.37 7.27
CA LYS A 321 -5.75 -27.62 6.01
C LYS A 321 -5.56 -26.14 6.24
N ALA A 322 -6.32 -25.55 7.17
CA ALA A 322 -6.17 -24.14 7.56
C ALA A 322 -4.78 -23.88 8.14
N LEU A 323 -4.26 -24.78 8.99
CA LEU A 323 -2.92 -24.68 9.57
C LEU A 323 -1.83 -24.69 8.49
N ASP A 324 -1.89 -25.63 7.53
CA ASP A 324 -0.93 -25.74 6.43
C ASP A 324 -0.90 -24.44 5.57
N LEU A 325 -2.09 -23.88 5.29
CA LEU A 325 -2.23 -22.64 4.53
C LEU A 325 -1.68 -21.45 5.29
N PHE A 326 -1.98 -21.31 6.58
CA PHE A 326 -1.42 -20.23 7.40
C PHE A 326 0.09 -20.40 7.61
N GLU A 327 0.59 -21.62 7.73
CA GLU A 327 2.05 -21.86 7.81
C GLU A 327 2.77 -21.36 6.55
N SER A 328 2.20 -21.65 5.38
CA SER A 328 2.74 -21.13 4.12
C SER A 328 2.60 -19.61 4.04
N TYR A 329 1.44 -19.07 4.42
CA TYR A 329 1.17 -17.65 4.38
C TYR A 329 2.14 -16.83 5.23
N VAL A 330 2.38 -17.22 6.49
CA VAL A 330 3.28 -16.47 7.40
C VAL A 330 4.75 -16.56 7.02
N LYS A 331 5.16 -17.54 6.19
CA LYS A 331 6.50 -17.58 5.59
C LYS A 331 6.70 -16.45 4.58
N ASP A 332 5.66 -16.17 3.78
CA ASP A 332 5.70 -15.15 2.74
C ASP A 332 5.37 -13.75 3.27
N TYR A 333 4.54 -13.67 4.33
CA TYR A 333 3.98 -12.44 4.92
C TYR A 333 4.18 -12.43 6.44
N SER A 334 5.43 -12.42 6.87
CA SER A 334 5.81 -12.55 8.30
C SER A 334 5.43 -11.36 9.18
N ASP A 335 5.08 -10.23 8.59
CA ASP A 335 4.63 -9.00 9.25
C ASP A 335 3.12 -8.96 9.53
N ASP A 336 2.34 -9.91 8.98
CA ASP A 336 0.90 -9.97 9.20
C ASP A 336 0.57 -10.55 10.58
N THR A 337 0.40 -9.64 11.54
CA THR A 337 0.13 -10.00 12.93
C THR A 337 -1.22 -10.72 13.12
N LYS A 338 -2.20 -10.50 12.23
CA LYS A 338 -3.48 -11.21 12.27
C LYS A 338 -3.28 -12.67 11.88
N ALA A 339 -2.61 -12.92 10.76
CA ALA A 339 -2.30 -14.25 10.29
C ALA A 339 -1.41 -15.03 11.28
N LEU A 340 -0.44 -14.37 11.91
CA LEU A 340 0.39 -14.98 12.95
C LEU A 340 -0.43 -15.44 14.17
N ARG A 341 -1.47 -14.70 14.57
CA ARG A 341 -2.38 -15.09 15.64
C ARG A 341 -3.20 -16.33 15.27
N GLU A 342 -3.79 -16.36 14.07
CA GLU A 342 -4.54 -17.49 13.55
C GLU A 342 -3.65 -18.74 13.44
N TYR A 343 -2.45 -18.59 12.87
CA TYR A 343 -1.47 -19.67 12.79
C TYR A 343 -1.15 -20.25 14.18
N THR A 344 -0.87 -19.38 15.16
CA THR A 344 -0.53 -19.80 16.52
C THR A 344 -1.70 -20.51 17.19
N PHE A 345 -2.92 -20.00 17.01
CA PHE A 345 -4.15 -20.62 17.52
C PHE A 345 -4.37 -22.00 16.91
N LEU A 346 -4.30 -22.12 15.58
CA LEU A 346 -4.50 -23.40 14.88
C LEU A 346 -3.43 -24.43 15.25
N LYS A 347 -2.19 -24.02 15.40
CA LYS A 347 -1.08 -24.88 15.84
C LYS A 347 -1.34 -25.48 17.22
N SER A 348 -1.93 -24.72 18.15
CA SER A 348 -2.29 -25.23 19.46
C SER A 348 -3.50 -26.17 19.46
N ARG A 349 -4.30 -26.16 18.37
CA ARG A 349 -5.55 -26.95 18.27
C ARG A 349 -5.36 -28.24 17.48
N VAL A 350 -4.40 -28.30 16.59
CA VAL A 350 -4.10 -29.46 15.72
C VAL A 350 -3.00 -30.34 16.32
N SER A 351 -2.17 -29.78 17.21
CA SER A 351 -1.21 -30.53 18.03
C SER A 351 -1.92 -31.27 19.14
#